data_64237f6888664a3f122443e090e2c1d6
#
_entry.id   64237f6888664a3f122443e090e2c1d6
#
_cell.length_a   1.000
_cell.length_b   1.000
_cell.length_c   1.000
_cell.angle_alpha   90.00
_cell.angle_beta   90.00
_cell.angle_gamma   90.00
#
_symmetry.space_group_name_H-M   'P 1'
#
loop_
_entity.id
_entity.type
_entity.pdbx_description
1 polymer ?
#
loop_
_entity_poly.entity_id
_entity_poly.type
_entity_poly.pdbx_seq_one_letter_code
_entity_poly.pdbx_strand_id
1 'polypeptide(L)'
;MCIAMALNTWLLFLVTSVGISLTPGPNGLLALTHGALHGGRKTLFTIAGGLIGFVLVIALCMFGIGALVQASIIWLVVLKWVGGLYLAWLGIRLWRSPPVAVDVSCDGVTVSAPALFRAGLLTAATNPKCLLFFSALLPQFIDPDRSLLVQFTVVAMTYTVTEFVTELAIASFAARVRPWLARVGRRFNQVCGGIFVAVGLALPLRP
;
A
#
# COMPACT_ATOMS: atom_id res chain seq x y z
N MET A 1 13.06 -26.88 -7.87
CA MET A 1 11.92 -26.08 -7.40
C MET A 1 12.36 -24.61 -7.43
N CYS A 2 12.02 -23.87 -8.48
CA CYS A 2 12.46 -22.48 -8.64
C CYS A 2 11.70 -21.63 -7.61
N ILE A 3 12.40 -21.24 -6.53
CA ILE A 3 11.87 -20.29 -5.57
C ILE A 3 11.76 -18.94 -6.30
N ALA A 4 10.55 -18.43 -6.46
CA ALA A 4 10.25 -17.19 -7.21
C ALA A 4 11.05 -15.99 -6.68
N MET A 5 11.35 -15.99 -5.40
CA MET A 5 12.04 -14.94 -4.66
C MET A 5 12.80 -15.60 -3.49
N ALA A 6 13.95 -15.07 -3.10
CA ALA A 6 14.65 -15.57 -1.91
C ALA A 6 13.79 -15.32 -0.67
N LEU A 7 13.78 -16.24 0.29
CA LEU A 7 12.94 -16.18 1.48
C LEU A 7 13.15 -14.89 2.29
N ASN A 8 14.41 -14.47 2.45
CA ASN A 8 14.78 -13.24 3.13
C ASN A 8 14.23 -11.99 2.43
N THR A 9 14.26 -11.97 1.09
CA THR A 9 13.70 -10.89 0.28
C THR A 9 12.18 -10.85 0.41
N TRP A 10 11.52 -12.02 0.36
CA TRP A 10 10.08 -12.12 0.55
C TRP A 10 9.65 -11.69 1.95
N LEU A 11 10.35 -12.11 3.00
CA LEU A 11 10.06 -11.69 4.37
C LEU A 11 10.20 -10.18 4.55
N LEU A 12 11.23 -9.57 3.95
CA LEU A 12 11.38 -8.13 3.96
C LEU A 12 10.25 -7.43 3.23
N PHE A 13 9.82 -7.95 2.07
CA PHE A 13 8.68 -7.43 1.33
C PHE A 13 7.39 -7.55 2.15
N LEU A 14 7.16 -8.70 2.81
CA LEU A 14 5.99 -8.91 3.67
C LEU A 14 5.95 -7.90 4.83
N VAL A 15 7.04 -7.74 5.56
CA VAL A 15 7.13 -6.77 6.67
C VAL A 15 6.87 -5.35 6.18
N THR A 16 7.44 -5.00 5.03
CA THR A 16 7.25 -3.68 4.43
C THR A 16 5.80 -3.49 3.97
N SER A 17 5.18 -4.53 3.38
CA SER A 17 3.77 -4.54 2.98
C SER A 17 2.84 -4.34 4.18
N VAL A 18 3.09 -5.05 5.29
CA VAL A 18 2.32 -4.86 6.53
C VAL A 18 2.46 -3.43 7.05
N GLY A 19 3.69 -2.90 7.08
CA GLY A 19 3.95 -1.52 7.52
C GLY A 19 3.20 -0.48 6.70
N ILE A 20 3.18 -0.64 5.36
CA ILE A 20 2.47 0.32 4.50
C ILE A 20 0.95 0.14 4.57
N SER A 21 0.45 -1.09 4.68
CA SER A 21 -0.99 -1.36 4.81
C SER A 21 -1.55 -0.78 6.11
N LEU A 22 -0.80 -0.86 7.20
CA LEU A 22 -1.19 -0.26 8.48
C LEU A 22 -1.10 1.28 8.47
N THR A 23 -0.31 1.86 7.57
CA THR A 23 -0.18 3.32 7.47
C THR A 23 -1.47 3.93 6.92
N PRO A 24 -2.10 4.90 7.63
CA PRO A 24 -3.31 5.55 7.16
C PRO A 24 -3.12 6.13 5.76
N GLY A 25 -3.96 5.72 4.84
CA GLY A 25 -3.96 6.18 3.46
C GLY A 25 -5.38 6.26 2.90
N PRO A 26 -5.56 6.77 1.67
CA PRO A 26 -6.88 6.96 1.08
C PRO A 26 -7.76 5.70 1.12
N ASN A 27 -7.19 4.52 0.83
CA ASN A 27 -7.95 3.26 0.84
C ASN A 27 -8.36 2.83 2.25
N GLY A 28 -7.43 2.87 3.22
CA GLY A 28 -7.75 2.56 4.61
C GLY A 28 -8.79 3.52 5.19
N LEU A 29 -8.74 4.81 4.82
CA LEU A 29 -9.76 5.80 5.19
C LEU A 29 -11.10 5.51 4.53
N LEU A 30 -11.10 5.13 3.26
CA LEU A 30 -12.32 4.74 2.56
C LEU A 30 -12.94 3.49 3.19
N ALA A 31 -12.14 2.48 3.51
CA ALA A 31 -12.59 1.27 4.21
C ALA A 31 -13.15 1.59 5.61
N LEU A 32 -12.49 2.48 6.36
CA LEU A 32 -12.97 2.96 7.66
C LEU A 32 -14.31 3.69 7.54
N THR A 33 -14.42 4.62 6.58
CA THR A 33 -15.63 5.42 6.35
C THR A 33 -16.79 4.53 5.90
N HIS A 34 -16.57 3.67 4.88
CA HIS A 34 -17.60 2.78 4.39
C HIS A 34 -17.99 1.71 5.44
N GLY A 35 -17.02 1.25 6.24
CA GLY A 35 -17.27 0.36 7.38
C GLY A 35 -18.17 0.99 8.43
N ALA A 36 -17.96 2.26 8.74
CA ALA A 36 -18.78 3.02 9.69
C ALA A 36 -20.18 3.34 9.15
N LEU A 37 -20.29 3.67 7.84
CA LEU A 37 -21.55 4.09 7.22
C LEU A 37 -22.42 2.93 6.75
N HIS A 38 -21.82 1.89 6.18
CA HIS A 38 -22.53 0.82 5.48
C HIS A 38 -22.36 -0.55 6.12
N GLY A 39 -21.49 -0.65 7.12
CA GLY A 39 -21.11 -1.91 7.79
C GLY A 39 -20.12 -2.74 7.00
N GLY A 40 -19.42 -3.65 7.69
CA GLY A 40 -18.31 -4.42 7.11
C GLY A 40 -18.68 -5.26 5.88
N ARG A 41 -19.90 -5.83 5.82
CA ARG A 41 -20.33 -6.66 4.67
C ARG A 41 -20.42 -5.88 3.36
N LYS A 42 -20.98 -4.67 3.40
CA LYS A 42 -21.06 -3.82 2.19
C LYS A 42 -19.69 -3.27 1.80
N THR A 43 -18.84 -3.01 2.76
CA THR A 43 -17.47 -2.52 2.53
C THR A 43 -16.60 -3.55 1.81
N LEU A 44 -16.94 -4.84 1.82
CA LEU A 44 -16.25 -5.85 1.01
C LEU A 44 -16.21 -5.50 -0.48
N PHE A 45 -17.23 -4.82 -1.01
CA PHE A 45 -17.21 -4.36 -2.40
C PHE A 45 -16.16 -3.27 -2.62
N THR A 46 -16.00 -2.36 -1.66
CA THR A 46 -14.94 -1.34 -1.70
C THR A 46 -13.56 -1.99 -1.64
N ILE A 47 -13.38 -2.92 -0.72
CA ILE A 47 -12.13 -3.66 -0.55
C ILE A 47 -11.80 -4.42 -1.84
N ALA A 48 -12.76 -5.17 -2.40
CA ALA A 48 -12.54 -5.92 -3.64
C ALA A 48 -12.13 -5.01 -4.81
N GLY A 49 -12.76 -3.83 -4.95
CA GLY A 49 -12.34 -2.83 -5.93
C GLY A 49 -10.93 -2.34 -5.67
N GLY A 50 -10.59 -2.02 -4.41
CA GLY A 50 -9.26 -1.60 -4.00
C GLY A 50 -8.18 -2.63 -4.35
N LEU A 51 -8.42 -3.91 -4.04
CA LEU A 51 -7.48 -4.99 -4.34
C LEU A 51 -7.19 -5.11 -5.84
N ILE A 52 -8.21 -5.01 -6.68
CA ILE A 52 -8.00 -5.01 -8.14
C ILE A 52 -7.19 -3.79 -8.57
N GLY A 53 -7.49 -2.61 -8.01
CA GLY A 53 -6.70 -1.41 -8.26
C GLY A 53 -5.23 -1.55 -7.87
N PHE A 54 -4.94 -2.18 -6.73
CA PHE A 54 -3.56 -2.46 -6.31
C PHE A 54 -2.85 -3.44 -7.24
N VAL A 55 -3.51 -4.52 -7.67
CA VAL A 55 -2.93 -5.45 -8.65
C VAL A 55 -2.57 -4.74 -9.95
N LEU A 56 -3.45 -3.84 -10.44
CA LEU A 56 -3.16 -3.05 -11.64
C LEU A 56 -1.96 -2.12 -11.45
N VAL A 57 -1.85 -1.44 -10.29
CA VAL A 57 -0.70 -0.58 -9.98
C VAL A 57 0.58 -1.39 -9.88
N ILE A 58 0.56 -2.55 -9.20
CA ILE A 58 1.72 -3.45 -9.11
C ILE A 58 2.14 -3.93 -10.50
N ALA A 59 1.16 -4.35 -11.32
CA ALA A 59 1.43 -4.77 -12.70
C ALA A 59 2.07 -3.64 -13.52
N LEU A 60 1.50 -2.45 -13.47
CA LEU A 60 2.04 -1.28 -14.19
C LEU A 60 3.47 -0.97 -13.74
N CYS A 61 3.73 -0.98 -12.45
CA CYS A 61 5.06 -0.72 -11.91
C CYS A 61 6.05 -1.84 -12.28
N MET A 62 5.70 -3.12 -12.09
CA MET A 62 6.63 -4.23 -12.34
C MET A 62 6.95 -4.39 -13.82
N PHE A 63 5.95 -4.39 -14.69
CA PHE A 63 6.18 -4.58 -16.12
C PHE A 63 6.73 -3.31 -16.77
N GLY A 64 6.36 -2.11 -16.28
CA GLY A 64 6.96 -0.85 -16.72
C GLY A 64 8.43 -0.73 -16.31
N ILE A 65 8.78 -1.07 -15.07
CA ILE A 65 10.16 -1.08 -14.57
C ILE A 65 10.97 -2.18 -15.26
N GLY A 66 10.38 -3.37 -15.47
CA GLY A 66 11.06 -4.46 -16.18
C GLY A 66 11.56 -4.05 -17.57
N ALA A 67 10.78 -3.26 -18.31
CA ALA A 67 11.20 -2.72 -19.61
C ALA A 67 12.36 -1.71 -19.48
N LEU A 68 12.34 -0.87 -18.43
CA LEU A 68 13.42 0.11 -18.17
C LEU A 68 14.74 -0.55 -17.76
N VAL A 69 14.67 -1.61 -16.92
CA VAL A 69 15.86 -2.35 -16.47
C VAL A 69 16.52 -3.09 -17.63
N GLN A 70 15.73 -3.65 -18.55
CA GLN A 70 16.27 -4.27 -19.77
C GLN A 70 16.98 -3.25 -20.68
N ALA A 71 16.58 -1.98 -20.64
CA ALA A 71 17.20 -0.92 -21.42
C ALA A 71 18.55 -0.46 -20.83
N SER A 72 18.68 -0.37 -19.50
CA SER A 72 19.94 0.02 -18.83
C SER A 72 19.90 -0.18 -17.31
N ILE A 73 20.97 -0.77 -16.76
CA ILE A 73 21.16 -0.96 -15.32
C ILE A 73 21.26 0.37 -14.56
N ILE A 74 21.66 1.45 -15.24
CA ILE A 74 21.74 2.79 -14.65
C ILE A 74 20.36 3.26 -14.18
N TRP A 75 19.31 2.96 -14.94
CA TRP A 75 17.94 3.29 -14.56
C TRP A 75 17.50 2.61 -13.27
N LEU A 76 17.98 1.38 -13.03
CA LEU A 76 17.71 0.69 -11.76
C LEU A 76 18.30 1.45 -10.58
N VAL A 77 19.55 1.90 -10.70
CA VAL A 77 20.22 2.69 -9.66
C VAL A 77 19.51 4.01 -9.43
N VAL A 78 19.15 4.72 -10.50
CA VAL A 78 18.40 5.99 -10.41
C VAL A 78 17.04 5.77 -9.72
N LEU A 79 16.30 4.74 -10.10
CA LEU A 79 15.01 4.41 -9.49
C LEU A 79 15.16 4.05 -8.01
N LYS A 80 16.19 3.29 -7.62
CA LYS A 80 16.47 2.98 -6.21
C LYS A 80 16.67 4.25 -5.39
N TRP A 81 17.47 5.21 -5.87
CA TRP A 81 17.73 6.47 -5.16
C TRP A 81 16.51 7.39 -5.12
N VAL A 82 15.86 7.60 -6.26
CA VAL A 82 14.65 8.43 -6.34
C VAL A 82 13.56 7.85 -5.44
N GLY A 83 13.38 6.53 -5.49
CA GLY A 83 12.40 5.84 -4.67
C GLY A 83 12.70 5.89 -3.17
N GLY A 84 13.96 5.67 -2.78
CA GLY A 84 14.39 5.76 -1.39
C GLY A 84 14.18 7.17 -0.82
N LEU A 85 14.62 8.20 -1.54
CA LEU A 85 14.43 9.60 -1.13
C LEU A 85 12.94 9.97 -1.05
N TYR A 86 12.13 9.48 -2.00
CA TYR A 86 10.69 9.70 -1.96
C TYR A 86 10.04 9.01 -0.75
N LEU A 87 10.42 7.77 -0.45
CA LEU A 87 9.92 7.06 0.73
C LEU A 87 10.31 7.79 2.04
N ALA A 88 11.53 8.30 2.12
CA ALA A 88 11.97 9.12 3.25
C ALA A 88 11.14 10.42 3.37
N TRP A 89 10.89 11.11 2.25
CA TRP A 89 10.03 12.29 2.23
C TRP A 89 8.58 11.97 2.65
N LEU A 90 8.00 10.87 2.15
CA LEU A 90 6.69 10.39 2.56
C LEU A 90 6.64 10.08 4.05
N GLY A 91 7.71 9.46 4.58
CA GLY A 91 7.88 9.21 6.02
C GLY A 91 7.87 10.50 6.83
N ILE A 92 8.59 11.53 6.40
CA ILE A 92 8.60 12.86 7.06
C ILE A 92 7.20 13.51 6.98
N ARG A 93 6.53 13.43 5.84
CA ARG A 93 5.15 13.94 5.72
C ARG A 93 4.20 13.24 6.68
N LEU A 94 4.28 11.91 6.75
CA LEU A 94 3.46 11.13 7.66
C LEU A 94 3.75 11.46 9.12
N TRP A 95 5.03 11.60 9.50
CA TRP A 95 5.45 12.01 10.84
C TRP A 95 4.83 13.34 11.27
N ARG A 96 4.72 14.30 10.34
CA ARG A 96 4.16 15.64 10.56
C ARG A 96 2.64 15.70 10.41
N SER A 97 2.00 14.64 9.90
CA SER A 97 0.56 14.63 9.65
C SER A 97 -0.24 14.68 10.95
N PRO A 98 -1.33 15.45 10.97
CA PRO A 98 -2.28 15.43 12.09
C PRO A 98 -2.92 14.03 12.20
N PRO A 99 -3.53 13.71 13.36
CA PRO A 99 -4.36 12.52 13.49
C PRO A 99 -5.48 12.53 12.44
N VAL A 100 -5.81 11.36 11.93
CA VAL A 100 -6.89 11.21 10.96
C VAL A 100 -8.22 11.49 11.64
N ALA A 101 -8.87 12.58 11.27
CA ALA A 101 -10.26 12.84 11.62
C ALA A 101 -11.17 12.28 10.51
N VAL A 102 -12.04 11.35 10.87
CA VAL A 102 -13.09 10.85 9.97
C VAL A 102 -14.40 11.49 10.39
N ASP A 103 -14.87 12.45 9.61
CA ASP A 103 -16.20 13.03 9.80
C ASP A 103 -17.23 12.13 9.10
N VAL A 104 -18.16 11.57 9.86
CA VAL A 104 -19.21 10.68 9.37
C VAL A 104 -20.55 11.35 9.59
N SER A 105 -20.79 12.40 8.84
CA SER A 105 -22.10 13.04 8.76
C SER A 105 -22.70 12.72 7.38
N CYS A 106 -23.37 11.57 7.26
CA CYS A 106 -24.17 11.26 6.09
C CYS A 106 -25.45 10.54 6.49
N ASP A 107 -26.57 11.19 6.26
CA ASP A 107 -27.90 10.62 6.37
C ASP A 107 -28.11 9.52 5.32
N GLY A 108 -28.44 8.32 5.80
CA GLY A 108 -29.24 7.26 5.18
C GLY A 108 -29.13 6.91 3.69
N VAL A 109 -28.14 7.38 2.93
CA VAL A 109 -28.01 7.10 1.51
C VAL A 109 -27.56 5.64 1.29
N THR A 110 -28.44 4.84 0.69
CA THR A 110 -28.10 3.48 0.28
C THR A 110 -27.22 3.51 -0.96
N VAL A 111 -25.91 3.27 -0.77
CA VAL A 111 -24.95 3.19 -1.88
C VAL A 111 -24.98 1.77 -2.47
N SER A 112 -24.99 1.67 -3.82
CA SER A 112 -24.98 0.40 -4.52
C SER A 112 -23.62 -0.30 -4.48
N ALA A 113 -23.60 -1.64 -4.53
CA ALA A 113 -22.36 -2.42 -4.54
C ALA A 113 -21.39 -2.04 -5.68
N PRO A 114 -21.85 -1.81 -6.94
CA PRO A 114 -20.96 -1.34 -8.01
C PRO A 114 -20.34 0.03 -7.72
N ALA A 115 -21.07 0.94 -7.07
CA ALA A 115 -20.52 2.25 -6.71
C ALA A 115 -19.43 2.13 -5.65
N LEU A 116 -19.62 1.28 -4.63
CA LEU A 116 -18.61 0.98 -3.62
C LEU A 116 -17.35 0.35 -4.24
N PHE A 117 -17.54 -0.61 -5.16
CA PHE A 117 -16.43 -1.24 -5.88
C PHE A 117 -15.64 -0.22 -6.72
N ARG A 118 -16.33 0.62 -7.50
CA ARG A 118 -15.68 1.67 -8.29
C ARG A 118 -14.92 2.66 -7.42
N ALA A 119 -15.48 3.04 -6.28
CA ALA A 119 -14.82 3.93 -5.33
C ALA A 119 -13.50 3.31 -4.83
N GLY A 120 -13.51 2.04 -4.43
CA GLY A 120 -12.30 1.32 -4.03
C GLY A 120 -11.27 1.22 -5.15
N LEU A 121 -11.70 0.81 -6.35
CA LEU A 121 -10.85 0.67 -7.53
C LEU A 121 -10.15 1.97 -7.90
N LEU A 122 -10.92 3.05 -8.03
CA LEU A 122 -10.38 4.35 -8.41
C LEU A 122 -9.45 4.91 -7.32
N THR A 123 -9.83 4.77 -6.05
CA THR A 123 -9.00 5.21 -4.94
C THR A 123 -7.65 4.49 -4.94
N ALA A 124 -7.61 3.18 -5.17
CA ALA A 124 -6.37 2.42 -5.23
C ALA A 124 -5.53 2.76 -6.48
N ALA A 125 -6.17 2.81 -7.65
CA ALA A 125 -5.48 3.08 -8.92
C ALA A 125 -4.87 4.49 -8.99
N THR A 126 -5.47 5.45 -8.31
CA THR A 126 -4.99 6.85 -8.25
C THR A 126 -4.25 7.18 -6.95
N ASN A 127 -4.04 6.19 -6.08
CA ASN A 127 -3.41 6.41 -4.79
C ASN A 127 -1.92 6.74 -4.95
N PRO A 128 -1.50 8.00 -4.72
CA PRO A 128 -0.12 8.38 -4.90
C PRO A 128 0.82 7.64 -3.95
N LYS A 129 0.33 7.27 -2.75
CA LYS A 129 1.10 6.47 -1.79
C LYS A 129 1.52 5.14 -2.41
N CYS A 130 0.58 4.43 -3.06
CA CYS A 130 0.83 3.12 -3.66
C CYS A 130 1.65 3.20 -4.94
N LEU A 131 1.30 4.14 -5.84
CA LEU A 131 2.05 4.37 -7.08
C LEU A 131 3.53 4.62 -6.80
N LEU A 132 3.81 5.53 -5.88
CA LEU A 132 5.17 5.93 -5.56
C LEU A 132 5.88 4.89 -4.71
N PHE A 133 5.17 4.20 -3.79
CA PHE A 133 5.72 3.11 -3.02
C PHE A 133 6.15 1.95 -3.93
N PHE A 134 5.30 1.49 -4.83
CA PHE A 134 5.64 0.39 -5.71
C PHE A 134 6.70 0.78 -6.75
N SER A 135 6.62 1.96 -7.35
CA SER A 135 7.67 2.42 -8.28
C SER A 135 9.04 2.53 -7.62
N ALA A 136 9.08 2.89 -6.33
CA ALA A 136 10.31 3.06 -5.57
C ALA A 136 10.88 1.73 -5.04
N LEU A 137 10.01 0.84 -4.58
CA LEU A 137 10.41 -0.36 -3.84
C LEU A 137 10.51 -1.61 -4.68
N LEU A 138 9.62 -1.81 -5.67
CA LEU A 138 9.61 -3.04 -6.46
C LEU A 138 10.96 -3.34 -7.13
N PRO A 139 11.72 -2.36 -7.67
CA PRO A 139 13.03 -2.65 -8.26
C PRO A 139 14.00 -3.35 -7.31
N GLN A 140 13.80 -3.19 -6.01
CA GLN A 140 14.69 -3.73 -4.97
C GLN A 140 14.35 -5.17 -4.57
N PHE A 141 13.16 -5.62 -4.94
CA PHE A 141 12.64 -6.95 -4.65
C PHE A 141 12.60 -7.85 -5.89
N ILE A 142 12.83 -7.27 -7.09
CA ILE A 142 12.84 -8.00 -8.35
C ILE A 142 14.26 -8.52 -8.62
N ASP A 143 14.34 -9.81 -8.88
CA ASP A 143 15.55 -10.50 -9.34
C ASP A 143 15.48 -10.59 -10.88
N PRO A 144 16.40 -9.92 -11.62
CA PRO A 144 16.36 -9.91 -13.09
C PRO A 144 16.58 -11.30 -13.71
N ASP A 145 17.25 -12.20 -12.99
CA ASP A 145 17.56 -13.56 -13.47
C ASP A 145 16.40 -14.55 -13.30
N ARG A 146 15.26 -14.06 -12.76
CA ARG A 146 14.08 -14.89 -12.49
C ARG A 146 12.86 -14.43 -13.28
N SER A 147 11.91 -15.34 -13.46
CA SER A 147 10.66 -15.03 -14.15
C SER A 147 9.92 -13.87 -13.50
N LEU A 148 9.77 -12.76 -14.22
CA LEU A 148 9.05 -11.56 -13.76
C LEU A 148 7.59 -11.87 -13.44
N LEU A 149 6.93 -12.74 -14.22
CA LEU A 149 5.54 -13.14 -14.00
C LEU A 149 5.35 -13.88 -12.68
N VAL A 150 6.29 -14.78 -12.33
CA VAL A 150 6.23 -15.52 -11.07
C VAL A 150 6.44 -14.58 -9.89
N GLN A 151 7.41 -13.66 -10.01
CA GLN A 151 7.65 -12.63 -8.98
C GLN A 151 6.45 -11.70 -8.83
N PHE A 152 5.85 -11.27 -9.93
CA PHE A 152 4.61 -10.48 -9.92
C PHE A 152 3.50 -11.20 -9.14
N THR A 153 3.29 -12.48 -9.40
CA THR A 153 2.26 -13.25 -8.71
C THR A 153 2.51 -13.29 -7.20
N VAL A 154 3.75 -13.54 -6.78
CA VAL A 154 4.11 -13.57 -5.35
C VAL A 154 3.92 -12.20 -4.70
N VAL A 155 4.41 -11.14 -5.34
CA VAL A 155 4.29 -9.76 -4.85
C VAL A 155 2.83 -9.32 -4.76
N ALA A 156 2.06 -9.52 -5.83
CA ALA A 156 0.65 -9.14 -5.89
C ALA A 156 -0.18 -9.91 -4.86
N MET A 157 0.01 -11.22 -4.73
CA MET A 157 -0.70 -12.03 -3.73
C MET A 157 -0.33 -11.64 -2.31
N THR A 158 0.96 -11.44 -2.01
CA THR A 158 1.42 -11.02 -0.68
C THR A 158 0.79 -9.69 -0.29
N TYR A 159 0.85 -8.71 -1.17
CA TYR A 159 0.31 -7.37 -0.89
C TYR A 159 -1.22 -7.37 -0.78
N THR A 160 -1.93 -8.01 -1.71
CA THR A 160 -3.39 -8.04 -1.70
C THR A 160 -3.96 -8.80 -0.50
N VAL A 161 -3.32 -9.89 -0.07
CA VAL A 161 -3.72 -10.59 1.16
C VAL A 161 -3.50 -9.68 2.39
N THR A 162 -2.36 -9.00 2.45
CA THR A 162 -2.06 -8.07 3.55
C THR A 162 -3.06 -6.91 3.61
N GLU A 163 -3.35 -6.27 2.46
CA GLU A 163 -4.34 -5.19 2.38
C GLU A 163 -5.75 -5.69 2.70
N PHE A 164 -6.15 -6.85 2.15
CA PHE A 164 -7.45 -7.44 2.44
C PHE A 164 -7.67 -7.61 3.94
N VAL A 165 -6.71 -8.24 4.63
CA VAL A 165 -6.80 -8.48 6.08
C VAL A 165 -6.86 -7.16 6.84
N THR A 166 -6.00 -6.20 6.48
CA THR A 166 -5.92 -4.90 7.14
C THR A 166 -7.20 -4.07 6.91
N GLU A 167 -7.67 -3.94 5.67
CA GLU A 167 -8.87 -3.17 5.35
C GLU A 167 -10.14 -3.82 5.92
N LEU A 168 -10.22 -5.17 5.91
CA LEU A 168 -11.32 -5.91 6.53
C LEU A 168 -11.36 -5.70 8.04
N ALA A 169 -10.21 -5.73 8.71
CA ALA A 169 -10.11 -5.44 10.13
C ALA A 169 -10.56 -3.99 10.42
N ILE A 170 -10.05 -3.01 9.66
CA ILE A 170 -10.43 -1.60 9.78
C ILE A 170 -11.94 -1.43 9.60
N ALA A 171 -12.52 -2.01 8.54
CA ALA A 171 -13.95 -1.89 8.23
C ALA A 171 -14.84 -2.59 9.28
N SER A 172 -14.42 -3.78 9.75
CA SER A 172 -15.19 -4.56 10.73
C SER A 172 -15.19 -3.92 12.12
N PHE A 173 -14.09 -3.27 12.48
CA PHE A 173 -13.92 -2.63 13.78
C PHE A 173 -13.99 -1.10 13.70
N ALA A 174 -14.59 -0.55 12.65
CA ALA A 174 -14.63 0.91 12.40
C ALA A 174 -15.10 1.73 13.60
N ALA A 175 -16.13 1.26 14.31
CA ALA A 175 -16.63 1.92 15.52
C ALA A 175 -15.61 1.99 16.66
N ARG A 176 -14.65 1.05 16.74
CA ARG A 176 -13.58 1.00 17.75
C ARG A 176 -12.29 1.64 17.27
N VAL A 177 -11.95 1.44 16.00
CA VAL A 177 -10.72 1.96 15.38
C VAL A 177 -10.75 3.48 15.29
N ARG A 178 -11.88 4.06 14.95
CA ARG A 178 -12.05 5.52 14.84
C ARG A 178 -11.66 6.30 16.11
N PRO A 179 -12.22 6.02 17.31
CA PRO A 179 -11.84 6.72 18.53
C PRO A 179 -10.39 6.40 18.96
N TRP A 180 -9.89 5.22 18.66
CA TRP A 180 -8.50 4.85 18.93
C TRP A 180 -7.55 5.67 18.06
N LEU A 181 -7.79 5.79 16.74
CA LEU A 181 -7.01 6.62 15.84
C LEU A 181 -7.03 8.11 16.25
N ALA A 182 -8.15 8.61 16.74
CA ALA A 182 -8.25 9.99 17.24
C ALA A 182 -7.31 10.22 18.45
N ARG A 183 -7.13 9.21 19.32
CA ARG A 183 -6.28 9.33 20.53
C ARG A 183 -4.80 9.13 20.24
N VAL A 184 -4.45 8.09 19.46
CA VAL A 184 -3.06 7.67 19.26
C VAL A 184 -2.51 7.97 17.87
N GLY A 185 -3.34 8.47 16.96
CA GLY A 185 -3.02 8.62 15.54
C GLY A 185 -1.76 9.43 15.28
N ARG A 186 -1.45 10.46 16.10
CA ARG A 186 -0.21 11.22 15.96
C ARG A 186 1.03 10.37 16.25
N ARG A 187 1.02 9.60 17.34
CA ARG A 187 2.13 8.69 17.69
C ARG A 187 2.28 7.58 16.66
N PHE A 188 1.15 7.04 16.21
CA PHE A 188 1.11 6.03 15.17
C PHE A 188 1.73 6.56 13.86
N ASN A 189 1.33 7.75 13.41
CA ASN A 189 1.91 8.40 12.22
C ASN A 189 3.41 8.66 12.40
N GLN A 190 3.86 9.02 13.60
CA GLN A 190 5.29 9.22 13.91
C GLN A 190 6.08 7.92 13.81
N VAL A 191 5.58 6.83 14.37
CA VAL A 191 6.26 5.52 14.30
C VAL A 191 6.34 5.04 12.84
N CYS A 192 5.22 5.04 12.12
CA CYS A 192 5.19 4.63 10.71
C CYS A 192 6.06 5.53 9.83
N GLY A 193 6.00 6.86 10.07
CA GLY A 193 6.83 7.82 9.36
C GLY A 193 8.33 7.60 9.60
N GLY A 194 8.72 7.31 10.84
CA GLY A 194 10.10 6.96 11.21
C GLY A 194 10.60 5.71 10.51
N ILE A 195 9.77 4.66 10.46
CA ILE A 195 10.09 3.42 9.72
C ILE A 195 10.29 3.72 8.23
N PHE A 196 9.43 4.52 7.61
CA PHE A 196 9.57 4.88 6.19
C PHE A 196 10.85 5.67 5.91
N VAL A 197 11.21 6.61 6.80
CA VAL A 197 12.49 7.33 6.69
C VAL A 197 13.66 6.36 6.77
N ALA A 198 13.67 5.48 7.76
CA ALA A 198 14.74 4.50 7.95
C ALA A 198 14.87 3.56 6.75
N VAL A 199 13.75 3.01 6.26
CA VAL A 199 13.72 2.13 5.08
C VAL A 199 14.15 2.90 3.83
N GLY A 200 13.61 4.11 3.61
CA GLY A 200 13.93 4.92 2.44
C GLY A 200 15.41 5.29 2.32
N LEU A 201 16.08 5.51 3.45
CA LEU A 201 17.51 5.80 3.48
C LEU A 201 18.38 4.53 3.39
N ALA A 202 17.92 3.41 3.96
CA ALA A 202 18.69 2.17 3.98
C ALA A 202 18.64 1.40 2.63
N LEU A 203 17.50 1.46 1.91
CA LEU A 203 17.30 0.67 0.71
C LEU A 203 18.24 1.00 -0.46
N PRO A 204 18.50 2.27 -0.83
CA PRO A 204 19.43 2.60 -1.91
C PRO A 204 20.88 2.18 -1.64
N LEU A 205 21.25 2.01 -0.36
CA LEU A 205 22.59 1.64 0.08
C LEU A 205 22.85 0.13 0.02
N ARG A 206 21.82 -0.68 -0.26
CA ARG A 206 22.00 -2.12 -0.47
C ARG A 206 22.56 -2.39 -1.87
N PRO A 207 23.61 -3.22 -1.97
CA PRO A 207 24.20 -3.63 -3.25
C PRO A 207 23.19 -4.31 -4.15
#